data_96e3a28b785b0d2128ed4e5ae38b5f15
#
_entry.id   96e3a28b785b0d2128ed4e5ae38b5f15
#
_cell.length_a   1.000
_cell.length_b   1.000
_cell.length_c   1.000
_cell.angle_alpha   90.00
_cell.angle_beta   90.00
_cell.angle_gamma   90.00
#
_symmetry.space_group_name_H-M   'P 1'
#
loop_
_entity.id
_entity.type
_entity.pdbx_description
1 polymer ?
#
loop_
_entity_poly.entity_id
_entity_poly.type
_entity_poly.pdbx_seq_one_letter_code
_entity_poly.pdbx_strand_id
1 'polypeptide(L)'
;FTADSALLEDIRIFKGGRIDRAILYAASVLNAGCGTLQGLFRQIVEDRTDILFPVKDLEEHNGLGFVGWCDNNRILIGNRKYLEQEGVPLPDEEYEAEHSKNGELQILYLAVSGSLHAMFVLRYVGGRNTARSLAALQKENIRLLVTCRDPSLTARHISEAYHLPEGMVTLLDQEQCDAIAAAPIDPADPCCMIHAQNFASLTGGLQAADQAQNAETSATTVQLVSVWFSIVIALLLTSAGSIWQLSVATALMYQAAWSALSIAVCALKQHN
;
A
#
# COMPACT_ATOMS: atom_id res chain seq x y z
N PHE A 1 -3.81 -1.30 -3.17
CA PHE A 1 -5.03 -2.09 -3.07
C PHE A 1 -6.08 -1.36 -3.87
N THR A 2 -6.65 -1.99 -4.90
CA THR A 2 -7.52 -1.32 -5.87
C THR A 2 -8.98 -1.53 -5.53
N ALA A 3 -9.82 -0.58 -5.90
CA ALA A 3 -11.28 -0.62 -5.73
C ALA A 3 -11.95 -1.84 -6.40
N ASP A 4 -11.24 -2.50 -7.32
CA ASP A 4 -11.77 -3.64 -8.09
C ASP A 4 -11.54 -5.00 -7.42
N SER A 5 -11.04 -5.02 -6.18
CA SER A 5 -10.64 -6.27 -5.53
C SER A 5 -11.67 -6.83 -4.53
N ALA A 6 -12.74 -6.12 -4.26
CA ALA A 6 -13.81 -6.59 -3.37
C ALA A 6 -14.95 -7.21 -4.17
N LEU A 7 -15.45 -8.36 -3.71
CA LEU A 7 -16.62 -9.05 -4.26
C LEU A 7 -17.63 -9.28 -3.14
N LEU A 8 -18.91 -9.12 -3.45
CA LEU A 8 -19.99 -9.48 -2.53
C LEU A 8 -20.32 -10.96 -2.69
N GLU A 9 -20.12 -11.75 -1.63
CA GLU A 9 -20.40 -13.19 -1.62
C GLU A 9 -21.82 -13.50 -1.12
N ASP A 10 -22.25 -12.81 -0.06
CA ASP A 10 -23.56 -13.05 0.54
C ASP A 10 -24.08 -11.78 1.24
N ILE A 11 -25.40 -11.73 1.42
CA ILE A 11 -26.09 -10.71 2.22
C ILE A 11 -27.04 -11.39 3.18
N ARG A 12 -26.89 -11.14 4.47
CA ARG A 12 -27.81 -11.60 5.51
C ARG A 12 -28.66 -10.44 5.99
N ILE A 13 -29.98 -10.62 5.92
CA ILE A 13 -30.94 -9.60 6.39
C ILE A 13 -31.48 -10.02 7.74
N PHE A 14 -31.46 -9.10 8.69
CA PHE A 14 -31.98 -9.27 10.04
C PHE A 14 -33.42 -8.76 10.17
N LYS A 15 -34.05 -9.05 11.31
CA LYS A 15 -35.43 -8.69 11.59
C LYS A 15 -35.66 -7.18 11.44
N GLY A 16 -36.61 -6.82 10.55
CA GLY A 16 -36.93 -5.42 10.26
C GLY A 16 -36.17 -4.86 9.03
N GLY A 17 -35.14 -5.55 8.56
CA GLY A 17 -34.39 -5.16 7.35
C GLY A 17 -35.10 -5.61 6.06
N ARG A 18 -34.78 -4.89 4.97
CA ARG A 18 -35.18 -5.27 3.61
C ARG A 18 -33.94 -5.17 2.72
N ILE A 19 -33.72 -6.17 1.87
CA ILE A 19 -32.52 -6.29 1.05
C ILE A 19 -32.31 -5.08 0.12
N ASP A 20 -33.36 -4.63 -0.53
CA ASP A 20 -33.34 -3.47 -1.42
C ASP A 20 -32.93 -2.18 -0.68
N ARG A 21 -33.51 -1.94 0.50
CA ARG A 21 -33.18 -0.79 1.34
C ARG A 21 -31.77 -0.89 1.92
N ALA A 22 -31.35 -2.09 2.37
CA ALA A 22 -30.02 -2.32 2.90
C ALA A 22 -28.93 -2.00 1.86
N ILE A 23 -29.10 -2.47 0.63
CA ILE A 23 -28.19 -2.18 -0.48
C ILE A 23 -28.15 -0.67 -0.76
N LEU A 24 -29.31 0.00 -0.85
CA LEU A 24 -29.36 1.44 -1.14
C LEU A 24 -28.73 2.28 -0.04
N TYR A 25 -28.96 1.97 1.23
CA TYR A 25 -28.31 2.68 2.35
C TYR A 25 -26.82 2.48 2.35
N ALA A 26 -26.36 1.23 2.17
CA ALA A 26 -24.93 0.93 2.10
C ALA A 26 -24.27 1.64 0.92
N ALA A 27 -24.87 1.54 -0.27
CA ALA A 27 -24.37 2.22 -1.46
C ALA A 27 -24.32 3.73 -1.30
N SER A 28 -25.35 4.35 -0.67
CA SER A 28 -25.40 5.79 -0.45
C SER A 28 -24.28 6.27 0.45
N VAL A 29 -24.10 5.63 1.61
CA VAL A 29 -23.06 6.01 2.58
C VAL A 29 -21.67 5.75 2.02
N LEU A 30 -21.41 4.59 1.44
CA LEU A 30 -20.10 4.24 0.88
C LEU A 30 -19.74 5.06 -0.36
N ASN A 31 -20.75 5.45 -1.16
CA ASN A 31 -20.53 6.34 -2.30
C ASN A 31 -20.12 7.76 -1.84
N ALA A 32 -20.67 8.24 -0.74
CA ALA A 32 -20.32 9.53 -0.14
C ALA A 32 -18.97 9.49 0.60
N GLY A 33 -18.62 8.35 1.22
CA GLY A 33 -17.39 8.16 1.98
C GLY A 33 -16.13 7.92 1.15
N CYS A 34 -16.25 7.70 -0.16
CA CYS A 34 -15.12 7.51 -1.10
C CYS A 34 -14.13 6.41 -0.69
N GLY A 35 -14.61 5.29 -0.18
CA GLY A 35 -13.78 4.13 0.20
C GLY A 35 -13.55 3.12 -0.93
N THR A 36 -12.75 2.09 -0.64
CA THR A 36 -12.51 0.95 -1.56
C THR A 36 -13.78 0.19 -1.91
N LEU A 37 -14.76 0.18 -1.01
CA LEU A 37 -16.06 -0.47 -1.21
C LEU A 37 -17.01 0.32 -2.11
N GLN A 38 -16.71 1.59 -2.41
CA GLN A 38 -17.52 2.42 -3.29
C GLN A 38 -17.72 1.75 -4.67
N GLY A 39 -16.63 1.24 -5.27
CA GLY A 39 -16.68 0.57 -6.57
C GLY A 39 -17.60 -0.64 -6.57
N LEU A 40 -17.48 -1.50 -5.53
CA LEU A 40 -18.35 -2.68 -5.37
C LEU A 40 -19.82 -2.29 -5.28
N PHE A 41 -20.16 -1.37 -4.39
CA PHE A 41 -21.57 -1.00 -4.19
C PHE A 41 -22.16 -0.23 -5.37
N ARG A 42 -21.34 0.53 -6.12
CA ARG A 42 -21.77 1.12 -7.39
C ARG A 42 -22.11 0.06 -8.44
N GLN A 43 -21.29 -0.98 -8.56
CA GLN A 43 -21.60 -2.11 -9.45
C GLN A 43 -22.91 -2.82 -9.06
N ILE A 44 -23.16 -3.02 -7.76
CA ILE A 44 -24.38 -3.67 -7.27
C ILE A 44 -25.62 -2.85 -7.64
N VAL A 45 -25.55 -1.53 -7.64
CA VAL A 45 -26.64 -0.65 -8.07
C VAL A 45 -26.57 -0.29 -9.56
N GLU A 46 -25.76 -1.01 -10.35
CA GLU A 46 -25.61 -0.83 -11.81
C GLU A 46 -25.21 0.62 -12.20
N ASP A 47 -24.33 1.24 -11.40
CA ASP A 47 -23.91 2.65 -11.53
C ASP A 47 -25.06 3.68 -11.50
N ARG A 48 -26.23 3.28 -11.07
CA ARG A 48 -27.41 4.15 -10.95
C ARG A 48 -27.32 5.02 -9.71
N THR A 49 -26.49 6.06 -9.78
CA THR A 49 -26.31 7.01 -8.67
C THR A 49 -27.55 7.89 -8.43
N ASP A 50 -28.46 7.97 -9.39
CA ASP A 50 -29.74 8.68 -9.31
C ASP A 50 -30.71 8.11 -8.28
N ILE A 51 -30.60 6.82 -7.94
CA ILE A 51 -31.45 6.16 -6.94
C ILE A 51 -30.89 6.24 -5.52
N LEU A 52 -29.64 6.71 -5.34
CA LEU A 52 -29.00 6.80 -4.04
C LEU A 52 -29.60 7.94 -3.21
N PHE A 53 -29.67 7.72 -1.91
CA PHE A 53 -30.13 8.75 -0.99
C PHE A 53 -29.05 9.81 -0.79
N PRO A 54 -29.42 11.10 -0.67
CA PRO A 54 -28.47 12.12 -0.22
C PRO A 54 -28.04 11.84 1.21
N VAL A 55 -26.73 11.81 1.43
CA VAL A 55 -26.13 11.59 2.76
C VAL A 55 -25.80 12.94 3.38
N LYS A 56 -26.21 13.15 4.63
CA LYS A 56 -25.90 14.33 5.44
C LYS A 56 -25.07 13.89 6.64
N ASP A 57 -24.26 14.82 7.14
CA ASP A 57 -23.46 14.65 8.36
C ASP A 57 -22.69 13.33 8.34
N LEU A 58 -21.98 13.08 7.22
CA LEU A 58 -21.16 11.89 7.08
C LEU A 58 -19.89 12.04 7.92
N GLU A 59 -19.72 11.12 8.83
CA GLU A 59 -18.50 10.98 9.64
C GLU A 59 -17.81 9.66 9.29
N GLU A 60 -16.50 9.71 9.15
CA GLU A 60 -15.65 8.57 8.89
C GLU A 60 -14.83 8.24 10.14
N HIS A 61 -14.88 6.99 10.56
CA HIS A 61 -14.04 6.43 11.61
C HIS A 61 -13.04 5.46 10.98
N ASN A 62 -11.80 5.91 10.85
CA ASN A 62 -10.75 5.19 10.11
C ASN A 62 -10.57 3.74 10.60
N GLY A 63 -10.67 2.79 9.67
CA GLY A 63 -10.59 1.35 9.97
C GLY A 63 -11.76 0.77 10.76
N LEU A 64 -12.79 1.55 11.07
CA LEU A 64 -13.98 1.12 11.83
C LEU A 64 -15.25 1.17 10.99
N GLY A 65 -15.53 2.31 10.35
CA GLY A 65 -16.74 2.46 9.57
C GLY A 65 -17.15 3.90 9.30
N PHE A 66 -18.39 4.03 8.88
CA PHE A 66 -19.00 5.31 8.52
C PHE A 66 -20.34 5.45 9.22
N VAL A 67 -20.68 6.68 9.57
CA VAL A 67 -22.02 7.07 10.03
C VAL A 67 -22.51 8.26 9.23
N GLY A 68 -23.79 8.27 8.90
CA GLY A 68 -24.40 9.37 8.19
C GLY A 68 -25.91 9.30 8.25
N TRP A 69 -26.58 10.37 7.83
CA TRP A 69 -28.03 10.45 7.77
C TRP A 69 -28.54 10.30 6.33
N CYS A 70 -29.38 9.29 6.12
CA CYS A 70 -30.05 9.03 4.85
C CYS A 70 -31.54 8.87 5.07
N ASP A 71 -32.38 9.58 4.33
CA ASP A 71 -33.84 9.44 4.39
C ASP A 71 -34.37 9.52 5.85
N ASN A 72 -33.89 10.49 6.62
CA ASN A 72 -34.17 10.70 8.06
C ASN A 72 -33.79 9.54 8.99
N ASN A 73 -33.00 8.58 8.52
CA ASN A 73 -32.46 7.50 9.33
C ASN A 73 -30.98 7.70 9.57
N ARG A 74 -30.52 7.43 10.79
CA ARG A 74 -29.09 7.32 11.10
C ARG A 74 -28.59 5.98 10.60
N ILE A 75 -27.68 6.00 9.64
CA ILE A 75 -27.10 4.81 9.03
C ILE A 75 -25.69 4.63 9.56
N LEU A 76 -25.41 3.45 10.09
CA LEU A 76 -24.10 3.02 10.53
C LEU A 76 -23.66 1.86 9.63
N ILE A 77 -22.47 1.96 9.05
CA ILE A 77 -21.86 0.90 8.26
C ILE A 77 -20.42 0.68 8.71
N GLY A 78 -20.08 -0.53 9.11
CA GLY A 78 -18.74 -0.79 9.65
C GLY A 78 -18.53 -2.22 10.13
N ASN A 79 -17.40 -2.44 10.78
CA ASN A 79 -17.05 -3.72 11.37
C ASN A 79 -17.76 -3.93 12.74
N ARG A 80 -17.64 -5.15 13.28
CA ARG A 80 -18.21 -5.53 14.59
C ARG A 80 -17.85 -4.50 15.68
N LYS A 81 -16.56 -4.19 15.80
CA LYS A 81 -16.05 -3.30 16.84
C LYS A 81 -16.73 -1.92 16.81
N TYR A 82 -16.96 -1.38 15.63
CA TYR A 82 -17.62 -0.08 15.48
C TYR A 82 -19.08 -0.12 15.93
N LEU A 83 -19.83 -1.13 15.48
CA LEU A 83 -21.24 -1.24 15.84
C LEU A 83 -21.45 -1.53 17.34
N GLU A 84 -20.56 -2.30 17.97
CA GLU A 84 -20.56 -2.52 19.42
C GLU A 84 -20.31 -1.23 20.20
N GLN A 85 -19.37 -0.40 19.76
CA GLN A 85 -19.12 0.92 20.34
C GLN A 85 -20.33 1.86 20.24
N GLU A 86 -21.10 1.73 19.17
CA GLU A 86 -22.33 2.46 18.94
C GLU A 86 -23.57 1.81 19.63
N GLY A 87 -23.37 0.75 20.38
CA GLY A 87 -24.42 0.08 21.15
C GLY A 87 -25.44 -0.70 20.32
N VAL A 88 -25.10 -1.09 19.08
CA VAL A 88 -25.98 -1.90 18.22
C VAL A 88 -25.87 -3.37 18.64
N PRO A 89 -27.00 -4.04 18.94
CA PRO A 89 -26.98 -5.48 19.22
C PRO A 89 -26.57 -6.26 17.97
N LEU A 90 -25.51 -7.08 18.11
CA LEU A 90 -24.97 -7.92 17.05
C LEU A 90 -25.20 -9.40 17.33
N PRO A 91 -25.17 -10.27 16.32
CA PRO A 91 -25.18 -11.71 16.51
C PRO A 91 -23.90 -12.18 17.21
N ASP A 92 -23.94 -13.40 17.75
CA ASP A 92 -22.80 -14.01 18.44
C ASP A 92 -21.60 -14.15 17.49
N GLU A 93 -20.39 -14.16 18.06
CA GLU A 93 -19.15 -14.32 17.29
C GLU A 93 -19.11 -15.65 16.53
N GLU A 94 -19.74 -16.69 17.06
CA GLU A 94 -19.85 -18.00 16.40
C GLU A 94 -20.63 -17.90 15.08
N TYR A 95 -21.72 -17.13 15.07
CA TYR A 95 -22.50 -16.84 13.86
C TYR A 95 -21.66 -16.09 12.82
N GLU A 96 -20.85 -15.13 13.25
CA GLU A 96 -19.95 -14.40 12.38
C GLU A 96 -18.85 -15.32 11.81
N ALA A 97 -18.25 -16.16 12.66
CA ALA A 97 -17.22 -17.11 12.26
C ALA A 97 -17.71 -18.10 11.21
N GLU A 98 -18.94 -18.59 11.35
CA GLU A 98 -19.58 -19.47 10.35
C GLU A 98 -19.70 -18.79 8.99
N HIS A 99 -20.19 -17.54 8.95
CA HIS A 99 -20.43 -16.82 7.70
C HIS A 99 -19.14 -16.24 7.10
N SER A 100 -18.15 -15.90 7.92
CA SER A 100 -16.83 -15.46 7.47
C SER A 100 -15.91 -16.62 7.07
N LYS A 101 -16.36 -17.86 7.16
CA LYS A 101 -15.54 -19.07 6.96
C LYS A 101 -14.27 -19.02 7.81
N ASN A 102 -14.43 -18.78 9.10
CA ASN A 102 -13.34 -18.62 10.06
C ASN A 102 -12.33 -17.52 9.69
N GLY A 103 -12.82 -16.43 9.07
CA GLY A 103 -12.02 -15.26 8.76
C GLY A 103 -11.44 -15.21 7.36
N GLU A 104 -11.78 -16.14 6.45
CA GLU A 104 -11.42 -16.04 5.03
C GLU A 104 -12.20 -14.92 4.32
N LEU A 105 -13.42 -14.65 4.77
CA LEU A 105 -14.31 -13.61 4.26
C LEU A 105 -14.44 -12.49 5.28
N GLN A 106 -14.66 -11.29 4.79
CA GLN A 106 -14.82 -10.11 5.61
C GLN A 106 -16.29 -9.81 5.86
N ILE A 107 -16.59 -9.31 7.04
CA ILE A 107 -17.94 -8.95 7.44
C ILE A 107 -18.06 -7.43 7.55
N LEU A 108 -19.09 -6.89 6.91
CA LEU A 108 -19.49 -5.50 7.00
C LEU A 108 -20.93 -5.44 7.47
N TYR A 109 -21.16 -4.78 8.58
CA TYR A 109 -22.50 -4.62 9.16
C TYR A 109 -23.15 -3.31 8.75
N LEU A 110 -24.47 -3.33 8.60
CA LEU A 110 -25.31 -2.16 8.40
C LEU A 110 -26.38 -2.09 9.47
N ALA A 111 -26.39 -0.99 10.22
CA ALA A 111 -27.45 -0.68 11.16
C ALA A 111 -28.19 0.59 10.73
N VAL A 112 -29.49 0.59 10.99
CA VAL A 112 -30.40 1.71 10.71
C VAL A 112 -31.07 2.11 12.01
N SER A 113 -30.86 3.36 12.44
CA SER A 113 -31.43 3.92 13.65
C SER A 113 -31.24 3.04 14.89
N GLY A 114 -30.03 2.49 15.04
CA GLY A 114 -29.63 1.65 16.18
C GLY A 114 -30.04 0.18 16.10
N SER A 115 -30.68 -0.25 15.01
CA SER A 115 -31.07 -1.66 14.81
C SER A 115 -30.26 -2.28 13.69
N LEU A 116 -29.75 -3.51 13.89
CA LEU A 116 -29.02 -4.24 12.87
C LEU A 116 -29.98 -4.65 11.74
N HIS A 117 -29.69 -4.23 10.50
CA HIS A 117 -30.52 -4.51 9.34
C HIS A 117 -29.90 -5.51 8.39
N ALA A 118 -28.58 -5.44 8.17
CA ALA A 118 -27.89 -6.33 7.24
C ALA A 118 -26.45 -6.62 7.67
N MET A 119 -25.96 -7.74 7.17
CA MET A 119 -24.56 -8.14 7.21
C MET A 119 -24.16 -8.51 5.78
N PHE A 120 -23.16 -7.83 5.25
CA PHE A 120 -22.56 -8.12 3.95
C PHE A 120 -21.32 -8.98 4.16
N VAL A 121 -21.23 -10.07 3.40
CA VAL A 121 -20.07 -10.95 3.39
C VAL A 121 -19.24 -10.66 2.16
N LEU A 122 -18.03 -10.22 2.37
CA LEU A 122 -17.14 -9.70 1.33
C LEU A 122 -15.93 -10.61 1.13
N ARG A 123 -15.54 -10.81 -0.13
CA ARG A 123 -14.28 -11.44 -0.51
C ARG A 123 -13.35 -10.42 -1.14
N TYR A 124 -12.10 -10.38 -0.69
CA TYR A 124 -11.06 -9.59 -1.34
C TYR A 124 -10.20 -10.47 -2.23
N VAL A 125 -10.04 -10.08 -3.48
CA VAL A 125 -9.21 -10.79 -4.46
C VAL A 125 -7.98 -9.95 -4.76
N GLY A 126 -6.80 -10.49 -4.50
CA GLY A 126 -5.53 -9.80 -4.73
C GLY A 126 -5.23 -9.62 -6.22
N GLY A 127 -4.89 -8.41 -6.63
CA GLY A 127 -4.46 -8.12 -8.01
C GLY A 127 -3.04 -8.64 -8.29
N ARG A 128 -2.80 -9.21 -9.47
CA ARG A 128 -1.47 -9.73 -9.86
C ARG A 128 -0.37 -8.67 -9.84
N ASN A 129 -0.68 -7.43 -10.23
CA ASN A 129 0.29 -6.33 -10.23
C ASN A 129 0.64 -5.92 -8.81
N THR A 130 -0.35 -5.86 -7.91
CA THR A 130 -0.15 -5.58 -6.49
C THR A 130 0.70 -6.69 -5.84
N ALA A 131 0.43 -7.96 -6.15
CA ALA A 131 1.21 -9.09 -5.65
C ALA A 131 2.69 -9.01 -6.06
N ARG A 132 2.98 -8.67 -7.32
CA ARG A 132 4.36 -8.46 -7.79
C ARG A 132 5.05 -7.31 -7.08
N SER A 133 4.35 -6.20 -6.90
CA SER A 133 4.88 -5.02 -6.22
C SER A 133 5.18 -5.31 -4.75
N LEU A 134 4.30 -6.03 -4.06
CA LEU A 134 4.51 -6.45 -2.67
C LEU A 134 5.67 -7.43 -2.53
N ALA A 135 5.78 -8.39 -3.45
CA ALA A 135 6.93 -9.32 -3.48
C ALA A 135 8.27 -8.59 -3.73
N ALA A 136 8.25 -7.53 -4.53
CA ALA A 136 9.42 -6.68 -4.75
C ALA A 136 9.83 -5.94 -3.47
N LEU A 137 8.88 -5.30 -2.77
CA LEU A 137 9.15 -4.62 -1.50
C LEU A 137 9.62 -5.59 -0.39
N GLN A 138 9.09 -6.81 -0.39
CA GLN A 138 9.52 -7.86 0.53
C GLN A 138 11.00 -8.21 0.34
N LYS A 139 11.48 -8.30 -0.89
CA LYS A 139 12.91 -8.55 -1.18
C LYS A 139 13.82 -7.48 -0.62
N GLU A 140 13.37 -6.23 -0.66
CA GLU A 140 14.09 -5.07 -0.14
C GLU A 140 13.87 -4.85 1.37
N ASN A 141 13.16 -5.76 2.08
CA ASN A 141 12.79 -5.63 3.48
C ASN A 141 12.04 -4.32 3.82
N ILE A 142 11.29 -3.78 2.88
CA ILE A 142 10.49 -2.58 3.06
C ILE A 142 9.17 -2.95 3.72
N ARG A 143 8.90 -2.36 4.89
CA ARG A 143 7.62 -2.50 5.59
C ARG A 143 6.62 -1.47 5.09
N LEU A 144 5.35 -1.85 5.06
CA LEU A 144 4.25 -1.00 4.62
C LEU A 144 3.44 -0.53 5.82
N LEU A 145 3.33 0.78 5.95
CA LEU A 145 2.35 1.43 6.80
C LEU A 145 1.19 1.85 5.90
N VAL A 146 0.01 1.32 6.15
CA VAL A 146 -1.15 1.49 5.28
C VAL A 146 -2.24 2.24 6.02
N THR A 147 -2.67 3.37 5.48
CA THR A 147 -3.92 4.00 5.88
C THR A 147 -5.06 3.29 5.17
N CYS A 148 -6.05 2.82 5.90
CA CYS A 148 -7.17 2.07 5.33
C CYS A 148 -8.50 2.69 5.74
N ARG A 149 -9.27 3.11 4.75
CA ARG A 149 -10.65 3.59 4.93
C ARG A 149 -11.68 2.46 4.90
N ASP A 150 -11.25 1.26 4.55
CA ASP A 150 -12.12 0.11 4.49
C ASP A 150 -12.24 -0.54 5.89
N PRO A 151 -13.40 -0.50 6.51
CA PRO A 151 -13.60 -1.00 7.86
C PRO A 151 -13.51 -2.51 7.97
N SER A 152 -13.62 -3.23 6.87
CA SER A 152 -13.59 -4.68 6.83
C SER A 152 -12.19 -5.26 6.56
N LEU A 153 -11.23 -4.43 6.13
CA LEU A 153 -9.89 -4.89 5.77
C LEU A 153 -8.95 -4.87 6.99
N THR A 154 -8.27 -5.99 7.23
CA THR A 154 -7.25 -6.10 8.29
C THR A 154 -5.87 -6.39 7.73
N ALA A 155 -4.81 -6.06 8.48
CA ALA A 155 -3.43 -6.36 8.10
C ALA A 155 -3.21 -7.86 7.85
N ARG A 156 -3.87 -8.70 8.65
CA ARG A 156 -3.83 -10.15 8.49
C ARG A 156 -4.36 -10.59 7.13
N HIS A 157 -5.52 -10.08 6.70
CA HIS A 157 -6.10 -10.43 5.40
C HIS A 157 -5.25 -9.98 4.22
N ILE A 158 -4.61 -8.82 4.32
CA ILE A 158 -3.66 -8.37 3.31
C ILE A 158 -2.49 -9.34 3.24
N SER A 159 -1.94 -9.72 4.39
CA SER A 159 -0.80 -10.64 4.45
C SER A 159 -1.15 -12.03 3.92
N GLU A 160 -2.31 -12.57 4.27
CA GLU A 160 -2.80 -13.87 3.77
C GLU A 160 -3.09 -13.84 2.27
N ALA A 161 -3.79 -12.81 1.78
CA ALA A 161 -4.15 -12.67 0.35
C ALA A 161 -2.93 -12.56 -0.58
N TYR A 162 -1.82 -12.02 -0.09
CA TYR A 162 -0.60 -11.80 -0.87
C TYR A 162 0.58 -12.66 -0.40
N HIS A 163 0.36 -13.60 0.54
CA HIS A 163 1.39 -14.48 1.09
C HIS A 163 2.60 -13.72 1.67
N LEU A 164 2.34 -12.64 2.38
CA LEU A 164 3.36 -11.80 2.99
C LEU A 164 3.71 -12.29 4.40
N PRO A 165 4.96 -12.12 4.84
CA PRO A 165 5.36 -12.43 6.20
C PRO A 165 4.64 -11.53 7.21
N GLU A 166 4.43 -12.05 8.42
CA GLU A 166 3.86 -11.27 9.53
C GLU A 166 4.66 -10.01 9.82
N GLY A 167 3.96 -8.90 10.06
CA GLY A 167 4.58 -7.61 10.37
C GLY A 167 5.12 -6.82 9.17
N MET A 168 4.97 -7.33 7.95
CA MET A 168 5.30 -6.56 6.75
C MET A 168 4.29 -5.45 6.47
N VAL A 169 3.03 -5.69 6.79
CA VAL A 169 1.94 -4.72 6.63
C VAL A 169 1.40 -4.34 8.00
N THR A 170 1.33 -3.06 8.27
CA THR A 170 0.71 -2.51 9.48
C THR A 170 -0.37 -1.51 9.06
N LEU A 171 -1.59 -1.70 9.53
CA LEU A 171 -2.64 -0.70 9.37
C LEU A 171 -2.48 0.35 10.46
N LEU A 172 -2.52 1.60 10.04
CA LEU A 172 -2.43 2.75 10.94
C LEU A 172 -3.81 3.04 11.52
N ASP A 173 -3.85 3.36 12.81
CA ASP A 173 -5.03 3.88 13.46
C ASP A 173 -5.23 5.39 13.16
N GLN A 174 -6.34 5.98 13.61
CA GLN A 174 -6.66 7.38 13.34
C GLN A 174 -5.63 8.33 13.93
N GLU A 175 -5.17 8.07 15.15
CA GLU A 175 -4.17 8.91 15.83
C GLU A 175 -2.83 8.93 15.09
N GLN A 176 -2.40 7.78 14.59
CA GLN A 176 -1.19 7.63 13.78
C GLN A 176 -1.33 8.32 12.41
N CYS A 177 -2.49 8.21 11.78
CA CYS A 177 -2.78 8.91 10.52
C CYS A 177 -2.75 10.43 10.72
N ASP A 178 -3.36 10.94 11.79
CA ASP A 178 -3.38 12.36 12.12
C ASP A 178 -1.98 12.87 12.47
N ALA A 179 -1.18 12.08 13.19
CA ALA A 179 0.21 12.40 13.49
C ALA A 179 1.08 12.53 12.23
N ILE A 180 0.90 11.60 11.27
CA ILE A 180 1.61 11.65 9.98
C ILE A 180 1.17 12.86 9.16
N ALA A 181 -0.15 13.14 9.12
CA ALA A 181 -0.70 14.30 8.39
C ALA A 181 -0.24 15.65 8.97
N ALA A 182 -0.04 15.71 10.29
CA ALA A 182 0.44 16.89 10.99
C ALA A 182 1.98 17.06 10.94
N ALA A 183 2.72 16.03 10.52
CA ALA A 183 4.17 16.09 10.43
C ALA A 183 4.59 17.15 9.40
N PRO A 184 5.50 18.09 9.77
CA PRO A 184 5.97 19.11 8.84
C PRO A 184 6.75 18.45 7.70
N ILE A 185 6.36 18.73 6.46
CA ILE A 185 7.16 18.40 5.29
C ILE A 185 8.25 19.46 5.20
N ASP A 186 9.53 19.06 5.32
CA ASP A 186 10.64 19.97 5.10
C ASP A 186 10.72 20.29 3.59
N PRO A 187 10.43 21.53 3.17
CA PRO A 187 10.52 21.91 1.77
C PRO A 187 11.96 21.91 1.22
N ALA A 188 12.96 21.83 2.12
CA ALA A 188 14.37 21.72 1.75
C ALA A 188 14.79 20.24 1.55
N ASP A 189 13.95 19.27 1.87
CA ASP A 189 14.24 17.87 1.60
C ASP A 189 14.14 17.61 0.08
N PRO A 190 15.26 17.30 -0.59
CA PRO A 190 15.28 17.08 -2.04
C PRO A 190 14.63 15.75 -2.45
N CYS A 191 14.22 14.94 -1.48
CA CYS A 191 13.68 13.61 -1.72
C CYS A 191 12.19 13.67 -2.11
N CYS A 192 11.90 14.02 -3.37
CA CYS A 192 10.57 13.79 -3.91
C CYS A 192 10.62 12.75 -5.03
N MET A 193 9.74 11.77 -4.95
CA MET A 193 9.51 10.80 -6.01
C MET A 193 8.20 11.11 -6.71
N ILE A 194 8.26 11.33 -8.03
CA ILE A 194 7.08 11.50 -8.87
C ILE A 194 6.72 10.12 -9.44
N HIS A 195 5.52 9.64 -9.15
CA HIS A 195 5.02 8.37 -9.68
C HIS A 195 3.60 8.51 -10.20
N ALA A 196 3.19 7.64 -11.12
CA ALA A 196 1.78 7.52 -11.48
C ALA A 196 0.99 7.02 -10.26
N GLN A 197 -0.29 7.38 -10.16
CA GLN A 197 -1.15 7.02 -9.02
C GLN A 197 -1.46 5.51 -8.98
N ASN A 198 -0.45 4.67 -9.11
CA ASN A 198 -0.57 3.23 -8.98
C ASN A 198 0.63 2.65 -8.22
N PHE A 199 0.37 1.55 -7.54
CA PHE A 199 1.34 0.91 -6.66
C PHE A 199 2.55 0.35 -7.42
N ALA A 200 2.36 -0.11 -8.66
CA ALA A 200 3.44 -0.64 -9.48
C ALA A 200 4.48 0.43 -9.86
N SER A 201 4.04 1.68 -10.13
CA SER A 201 4.98 2.76 -10.42
C SER A 201 5.73 3.23 -9.19
N LEU A 202 5.10 3.20 -8.01
CA LEU A 202 5.76 3.49 -6.73
C LEU A 202 6.88 2.48 -6.47
N THR A 203 6.58 1.20 -6.55
CA THR A 203 7.56 0.12 -6.30
C THR A 203 8.66 0.10 -7.35
N GLY A 204 8.32 0.34 -8.61
CA GLY A 204 9.31 0.47 -9.68
C GLY A 204 10.27 1.64 -9.47
N GLY A 205 9.76 2.78 -8.99
CA GLY A 205 10.58 3.95 -8.62
C GLY A 205 11.54 3.65 -7.46
N LEU A 206 11.05 2.99 -6.41
CA LEU A 206 11.88 2.59 -5.26
C LEU A 206 12.98 1.61 -5.68
N GLN A 207 12.66 0.61 -6.50
CA GLN A 207 13.66 -0.33 -7.02
C GLN A 207 14.70 0.36 -7.91
N ALA A 208 14.27 1.28 -8.77
CA ALA A 208 15.21 2.04 -9.60
C ALA A 208 16.14 2.92 -8.75
N ALA A 209 15.63 3.52 -7.67
CA ALA A 209 16.45 4.30 -6.74
C ALA A 209 17.48 3.43 -6.01
N ASP A 210 17.09 2.25 -5.51
CA ASP A 210 18.00 1.32 -4.86
C ASP A 210 19.07 0.79 -5.83
N GLN A 211 18.69 0.42 -7.04
CA GLN A 211 19.62 0.01 -8.09
C GLN A 211 20.62 1.14 -8.43
N ALA A 212 20.17 2.39 -8.52
CA ALA A 212 21.03 3.52 -8.77
C ALA A 212 22.05 3.72 -7.63
N GLN A 213 21.60 3.66 -6.38
CA GLN A 213 22.47 3.77 -5.20
C GLN A 213 23.51 2.65 -5.14
N ASN A 214 23.09 1.42 -5.43
CA ASN A 214 23.99 0.25 -5.47
C ASN A 214 25.00 0.37 -6.61
N ALA A 215 24.63 0.90 -7.76
CA ALA A 215 25.52 1.16 -8.88
C ALA A 215 26.53 2.27 -8.52
N GLU A 216 26.10 3.37 -7.90
CA GLU A 216 26.97 4.46 -7.45
C GLU A 216 28.01 3.96 -6.43
N THR A 217 27.59 3.21 -5.41
CA THR A 217 28.48 2.62 -4.40
C THR A 217 29.52 1.72 -5.05
N SER A 218 29.12 0.92 -6.03
CA SER A 218 30.03 0.03 -6.77
C SER A 218 31.03 0.80 -7.64
N ALA A 219 30.56 1.84 -8.35
CA ALA A 219 31.42 2.73 -9.12
C ALA A 219 32.46 3.40 -8.24
N THR A 220 32.03 3.96 -7.12
CA THR A 220 32.91 4.61 -6.13
C THR A 220 33.96 3.64 -5.59
N THR A 221 33.57 2.41 -5.28
CA THR A 221 34.51 1.37 -4.84
C THR A 221 35.57 1.06 -5.87
N VAL A 222 35.17 0.87 -7.15
CA VAL A 222 36.10 0.64 -8.27
C VAL A 222 37.06 1.81 -8.44
N GLN A 223 36.57 3.05 -8.33
CA GLN A 223 37.39 4.26 -8.41
C GLN A 223 38.41 4.35 -7.27
N LEU A 224 38.00 4.07 -6.04
CA LEU A 224 38.92 4.03 -4.88
C LEU A 224 40.05 3.01 -5.07
N VAL A 225 39.70 1.81 -5.55
CA VAL A 225 40.71 0.79 -5.90
C VAL A 225 41.65 1.29 -6.97
N SER A 226 41.15 1.95 -8.02
CA SER A 226 41.95 2.59 -9.08
C SER A 226 42.97 3.58 -8.51
N VAL A 227 42.55 4.45 -7.59
CA VAL A 227 43.43 5.43 -6.93
C VAL A 227 44.54 4.71 -6.13
N TRP A 228 44.21 3.68 -5.35
CA TRP A 228 45.22 2.90 -4.62
C TRP A 228 46.24 2.24 -5.55
N PHE A 229 45.79 1.63 -6.63
CA PHE A 229 46.67 1.06 -7.65
C PHE A 229 47.57 2.13 -8.29
N SER A 230 47.05 3.31 -8.56
CA SER A 230 47.83 4.43 -9.09
C SER A 230 48.91 4.86 -8.17
N ILE A 231 48.65 4.97 -6.86
CA ILE A 231 49.65 5.32 -5.84
C ILE A 231 50.73 4.26 -5.75
N VAL A 232 50.38 2.99 -5.74
CA VAL A 232 51.34 1.88 -5.70
C VAL A 232 52.24 1.88 -6.92
N ILE A 233 51.68 2.02 -8.11
CA ILE A 233 52.45 2.09 -9.35
C ILE A 233 53.39 3.31 -9.36
N ALA A 234 52.93 4.48 -8.92
CA ALA A 234 53.75 5.67 -8.83
C ALA A 234 54.93 5.46 -7.87
N LEU A 235 54.70 4.86 -6.70
CA LEU A 235 55.79 4.55 -5.72
C LEU A 235 56.80 3.54 -6.30
N LEU A 236 56.33 2.50 -6.98
CA LEU A 236 57.21 1.52 -7.61
C LEU A 236 58.07 2.14 -8.73
N LEU A 237 57.47 2.97 -9.58
CA LEU A 237 58.19 3.64 -10.67
C LEU A 237 59.19 4.64 -10.12
N THR A 238 58.85 5.33 -9.04
CA THR A 238 59.76 6.27 -8.37
C THR A 238 60.96 5.54 -7.76
N SER A 239 60.70 4.43 -7.04
CA SER A 239 61.76 3.63 -6.41
C SER A 239 62.69 2.97 -7.43
N ALA A 240 62.16 2.61 -8.61
CA ALA A 240 62.93 2.07 -9.72
C ALA A 240 63.67 3.12 -10.56
N GLY A 241 63.51 4.38 -10.29
CA GLY A 241 64.10 5.47 -11.08
C GLY A 241 63.46 5.64 -12.49
N SER A 242 62.32 5.00 -12.74
CA SER A 242 61.69 4.87 -14.03
C SER A 242 60.51 5.81 -14.23
N ILE A 243 60.31 6.78 -13.37
CA ILE A 243 59.14 7.71 -13.40
C ILE A 243 59.06 8.51 -14.71
N TRP A 244 60.18 8.73 -15.37
CA TRP A 244 60.27 9.41 -16.67
C TRP A 244 59.57 8.64 -17.80
N GLN A 245 59.26 7.36 -17.63
CA GLN A 245 58.57 6.52 -18.62
C GLN A 245 57.04 6.74 -18.58
N LEU A 246 56.54 7.42 -17.54
CA LEU A 246 55.13 7.72 -17.40
C LEU A 246 54.72 8.86 -18.34
N SER A 247 54.24 8.51 -19.52
CA SER A 247 53.72 9.50 -20.46
C SER A 247 52.28 9.88 -20.11
N VAL A 248 51.85 11.09 -20.53
CA VAL A 248 50.45 11.50 -20.41
C VAL A 248 49.51 10.52 -21.10
N ALA A 249 49.96 9.95 -22.24
CA ALA A 249 49.18 8.95 -22.97
C ALA A 249 48.94 7.67 -22.15
N THR A 250 49.97 7.15 -21.44
CA THR A 250 49.82 5.95 -20.58
C THR A 250 48.89 6.23 -19.38
N ALA A 251 48.94 7.42 -18.79
CA ALA A 251 48.04 7.81 -17.71
C ALA A 251 46.58 7.93 -18.21
N LEU A 252 46.36 8.48 -19.38
CA LEU A 252 45.01 8.55 -19.98
C LEU A 252 44.47 7.16 -20.34
N MET A 253 45.28 6.26 -20.89
CA MET A 253 44.87 4.89 -21.18
C MET A 253 44.52 4.11 -19.90
N TYR A 254 45.32 4.28 -18.84
CA TYR A 254 45.04 3.70 -17.52
C TYR A 254 43.67 4.18 -16.99
N GLN A 255 43.43 5.49 -17.02
CA GLN A 255 42.17 6.07 -16.56
C GLN A 255 40.98 5.59 -17.41
N ALA A 256 41.15 5.50 -18.72
CA ALA A 256 40.12 5.00 -19.60
C ALA A 256 39.77 3.52 -19.32
N ALA A 257 40.77 2.68 -19.05
CA ALA A 257 40.55 1.29 -18.68
C ALA A 257 39.75 1.12 -17.39
N TRP A 258 40.09 1.91 -16.35
CA TRP A 258 39.32 1.89 -15.09
C TRP A 258 37.92 2.46 -15.24
N SER A 259 37.73 3.48 -16.08
CA SER A 259 36.39 4.02 -16.36
C SER A 259 35.54 3.00 -17.10
N ALA A 260 36.10 2.28 -18.07
CA ALA A 260 35.40 1.21 -18.77
C ALA A 260 35.03 0.03 -17.82
N LEU A 261 35.94 -0.34 -16.89
CA LEU A 261 35.66 -1.35 -15.87
C LEU A 261 34.53 -0.90 -14.92
N SER A 262 34.55 0.37 -14.49
CA SER A 262 33.49 0.93 -13.64
C SER A 262 32.13 0.85 -14.32
N ILE A 263 32.04 1.26 -15.60
CA ILE A 263 30.81 1.16 -16.39
C ILE A 263 30.34 -0.31 -16.53
N ALA A 264 31.27 -1.22 -16.81
CA ALA A 264 30.94 -2.64 -16.94
C ALA A 264 30.39 -3.24 -15.62
N VAL A 265 30.99 -2.89 -14.48
CA VAL A 265 30.52 -3.35 -13.14
C VAL A 265 29.13 -2.79 -12.84
N CYS A 266 28.87 -1.52 -13.16
CA CYS A 266 27.54 -0.92 -13.00
C CYS A 266 26.50 -1.60 -13.88
N ALA A 267 26.82 -1.85 -15.15
CA ALA A 267 25.91 -2.52 -16.09
C ALA A 267 25.57 -3.95 -15.67
N LEU A 268 26.53 -4.71 -15.15
CA LEU A 268 26.32 -6.07 -14.65
C LEU A 268 25.41 -6.10 -13.42
N LYS A 269 25.51 -5.09 -12.53
CA LYS A 269 24.66 -5.00 -11.34
C LYS A 269 23.24 -4.53 -11.64
N GLN A 270 23.02 -3.80 -12.72
CA GLN A 270 21.67 -3.44 -13.15
C GLN A 270 20.89 -4.60 -13.77
N HIS A 271 21.60 -5.64 -14.20
CA HIS A 271 20.98 -6.82 -14.84
C HIS A 271 20.66 -7.98 -13.88
N ASN A 272 21.20 -7.96 -12.66
CA ASN A 272 20.94 -8.93 -11.58
C ASN A 272 20.01 -8.34 -10.51
#